data_f876ff161402dfbe9d0084f5ce471c64
#
_entry.id   f876ff161402dfbe9d0084f5ce471c64
#
_cell.length_a   1.000
_cell.length_b   1.000
_cell.length_c   1.000
_cell.angle_alpha   90.00
_cell.angle_beta   90.00
_cell.angle_gamma   90.00
#
_symmetry.space_group_name_H-M   'P 1'
#
loop_
_entity.id
_entity.type
_entity.pdbx_description
1 polymer ?
#
loop_
_entity_poly.entity_id
_entity_poly.type
_entity_poly.pdbx_seq_one_letter_code
_entity_poly.pdbx_strand_id
1 'polypeptide(L)'
;MGAVYDEFVRELEELRLKYSKRPRREMIFLCLLSLEREEIVSVAYREEIFLRRLAAMPIPPEVRDLIHHALVWAWKDEEMHAVYIRGVLLKLGGPLLRTQTFARQFAGAVGGWSSSVRQHVRWAEAPFSRALATLITWGGVATGRVPRDVTQHLDYGSFRDFCFFNIDAEKTACLCWSRLAELALSQPNISTQMHADFRRVQEDEARHEKIFTIIADALDQQNRLVPGETAETLAEKIGAVGEVFLPRSRRKAVTQNPLGSGAPVWVASGSTAEEKLLLFRGLLVDSGLAAALEAHSQKLNKGLAELHVVIKVTFMLGYDRRDTSVITDPELVATLAEHLVALGCPNVSVVEGRNVYDSFYHNRTVEDVARYFGYQSPHYRIVDTTEEQIAHEYFRGMAVYGVGKTWKEADFRITFGKLRSHPSHMAYLALGNVEGVGARCHDFIFTERQAHRLTAIMMLLDEFPPHFALLDAYDSAADGLIGVMGCSKPRSPHRLYASADALALDTVVLRHIGVVNPRDSDIVNAACHWFGSTAGQPEVRGADEPVAWHGPYDDELSAFLSLMSFPVYVLASGRGALFVPAMDKNAFPPVGREGLALRFCRRTAQLVLGLHPPK
;
A
#
# COMPACT_ATOMS: atom_id res chain seq x y z
N MET A 1 31.70 -23.64 -1.81
CA MET A 1 30.74 -22.59 -1.46
C MET A 1 31.42 -21.24 -1.27
N GLY A 2 32.48 -21.03 -0.55
CA GLY A 2 33.18 -19.73 -0.47
C GLY A 2 33.79 -19.17 -1.76
N ALA A 3 33.90 -19.97 -2.83
CA ALA A 3 34.57 -19.55 -4.05
C ALA A 3 33.83 -18.42 -4.80
N VAL A 4 32.49 -18.39 -4.78
CA VAL A 4 31.68 -17.34 -5.42
C VAL A 4 31.80 -16.03 -4.65
N TYR A 5 31.78 -16.09 -3.34
CA TYR A 5 31.99 -14.94 -2.46
C TYR A 5 33.39 -14.34 -2.65
N ASP A 6 34.43 -15.18 -2.64
CA ASP A 6 35.82 -14.74 -2.83
C ASP A 6 36.09 -14.14 -4.21
N GLU A 7 35.43 -14.66 -5.25
CA GLU A 7 35.48 -14.10 -6.59
C GLU A 7 34.81 -12.72 -6.66
N PHE A 8 33.64 -12.58 -6.02
CA PHE A 8 32.93 -11.31 -5.97
C PHE A 8 33.69 -10.24 -5.17
N VAL A 9 34.32 -10.59 -4.05
CA VAL A 9 35.16 -9.67 -3.28
C VAL A 9 36.32 -9.14 -4.15
N ARG A 10 36.94 -10.00 -4.96
CA ARG A 10 38.00 -9.59 -5.91
C ARG A 10 37.44 -8.64 -7.00
N GLU A 11 36.29 -8.97 -7.58
CA GLU A 11 35.63 -8.08 -8.56
C GLU A 11 35.31 -6.70 -7.97
N LEU A 12 34.82 -6.65 -6.73
CA LEU A 12 34.56 -5.39 -6.04
C LEU A 12 35.83 -4.57 -5.80
N GLU A 13 36.92 -5.21 -5.42
CA GLU A 13 38.21 -4.53 -5.23
C GLU A 13 38.77 -4.01 -6.56
N GLU A 14 38.69 -4.78 -7.62
CA GLU A 14 39.08 -4.35 -8.98
C GLU A 14 38.24 -3.17 -9.46
N LEU A 15 36.94 -3.20 -9.26
CA LEU A 15 36.03 -2.09 -9.56
C LEU A 15 36.38 -0.84 -8.75
N ARG A 16 36.66 -1.00 -7.46
CA ARG A 16 37.08 0.08 -6.58
C ARG A 16 38.38 0.74 -7.04
N LEU A 17 39.38 -0.07 -7.42
CA LEU A 17 40.65 0.43 -7.96
C LEU A 17 40.45 1.13 -9.32
N LYS A 18 39.67 0.52 -10.21
CA LYS A 18 39.39 1.05 -11.56
C LYS A 18 38.65 2.38 -11.53
N TYR A 19 37.75 2.58 -10.57
CA TYR A 19 36.93 3.78 -10.46
C TYR A 19 37.29 4.68 -9.27
N SER A 20 38.42 4.46 -8.60
CA SER A 20 38.84 5.20 -7.39
C SER A 20 38.76 6.72 -7.52
N LYS A 21 38.98 7.26 -8.74
CA LYS A 21 38.87 8.70 -9.06
C LYS A 21 37.51 9.06 -9.68
N ARG A 22 36.55 8.17 -9.78
CA ARG A 22 35.26 8.36 -10.48
C ARG A 22 34.12 7.71 -9.71
N PRO A 23 33.82 8.16 -8.49
CA PRO A 23 32.87 7.50 -7.59
C PRO A 23 31.46 7.38 -8.19
N ARG A 24 31.04 8.36 -9.02
CA ARG A 24 29.76 8.29 -9.74
C ARG A 24 29.72 7.09 -10.72
N ARG A 25 30.79 6.79 -11.40
CA ARG A 25 30.84 5.64 -12.33
C ARG A 25 30.88 4.32 -11.57
N GLU A 26 31.62 4.26 -10.48
CA GLU A 26 31.61 3.11 -9.58
C GLU A 26 30.19 2.82 -9.09
N MET A 27 29.50 3.83 -8.58
CA MET A 27 28.12 3.68 -8.11
C MET A 27 27.16 3.20 -9.21
N ILE A 28 27.23 3.74 -10.42
CA ILE A 28 26.41 3.28 -11.55
C ILE A 28 26.69 1.80 -11.87
N PHE A 29 27.95 1.40 -11.87
CA PHE A 29 28.35 0.02 -12.18
C PHE A 29 27.85 -0.96 -11.10
N LEU A 30 28.02 -0.62 -9.82
CA LEU A 30 27.49 -1.40 -8.71
C LEU A 30 25.97 -1.52 -8.78
N CYS A 31 25.27 -0.42 -9.07
CA CYS A 31 23.81 -0.45 -9.27
C CYS A 31 23.40 -1.37 -10.42
N LEU A 32 24.13 -1.41 -11.53
CA LEU A 32 23.81 -2.32 -12.64
C LEU A 32 24.04 -3.78 -12.29
N LEU A 33 25.12 -4.07 -11.59
CA LEU A 33 25.46 -5.42 -11.13
C LEU A 33 24.43 -5.94 -10.12
N SER A 34 24.06 -5.12 -9.12
CA SER A 34 23.06 -5.49 -8.12
C SER A 34 21.68 -5.64 -8.74
N LEU A 35 21.26 -4.72 -9.64
CA LEU A 35 19.93 -4.78 -10.25
C LEU A 35 19.69 -6.10 -11.01
N GLU A 36 20.69 -6.62 -11.70
CA GLU A 36 20.56 -7.89 -12.41
C GLU A 36 20.34 -9.04 -11.41
N ARG A 37 21.02 -9.03 -10.27
CA ARG A 37 20.90 -10.05 -9.23
C ARG A 37 19.56 -9.98 -8.52
N GLU A 38 19.13 -8.82 -8.06
CA GLU A 38 17.83 -8.60 -7.41
C GLU A 38 16.66 -9.03 -8.31
N GLU A 39 16.73 -8.71 -9.62
CA GLU A 39 15.70 -9.13 -10.57
C GLU A 39 15.68 -10.66 -10.78
N ILE A 40 16.82 -11.33 -10.79
CA ILE A 40 16.91 -12.80 -10.94
C ILE A 40 16.41 -13.50 -9.67
N VAL A 41 16.86 -13.07 -8.51
CA VAL A 41 16.48 -13.66 -7.20
C VAL A 41 14.99 -13.51 -6.98
N SER A 42 14.43 -12.34 -7.22
CA SER A 42 12.99 -12.10 -7.08
C SER A 42 12.14 -13.02 -7.97
N VAL A 43 12.60 -13.30 -9.20
CA VAL A 43 11.93 -14.26 -10.10
C VAL A 43 12.08 -15.70 -9.59
N ALA A 44 13.28 -16.08 -9.11
CA ALA A 44 13.55 -17.43 -8.61
C ALA A 44 12.64 -17.82 -7.43
N TYR A 45 12.37 -16.90 -6.52
CA TYR A 45 11.49 -17.14 -5.36
C TYR A 45 10.00 -17.27 -5.73
N ARG A 46 9.60 -16.78 -6.91
CA ARG A 46 8.23 -16.89 -7.45
C ARG A 46 7.96 -18.18 -8.20
N GLU A 47 9.00 -18.80 -8.76
CA GLU A 47 8.82 -19.86 -9.73
C GLU A 47 8.04 -21.03 -9.13
N GLU A 48 7.03 -21.48 -9.87
CA GLU A 48 6.19 -22.61 -9.52
C GLU A 48 7.01 -23.88 -9.26
N ILE A 49 8.15 -24.03 -9.94
CA ILE A 49 9.09 -25.13 -9.77
C ILE A 49 9.65 -25.14 -8.34
N PHE A 50 10.03 -23.98 -7.82
CA PHE A 50 10.52 -23.84 -6.46
C PHE A 50 9.44 -24.18 -5.42
N LEU A 51 8.25 -23.64 -5.59
CA LEU A 51 7.10 -23.93 -4.72
C LEU A 51 6.72 -25.41 -4.77
N ARG A 52 6.80 -26.06 -5.94
CA ARG A 52 6.57 -27.52 -6.07
C ARG A 52 7.64 -28.31 -5.34
N ARG A 53 8.92 -27.91 -5.40
CA ARG A 53 10.00 -28.57 -4.65
C ARG A 53 9.78 -28.45 -3.15
N LEU A 54 9.45 -27.26 -2.66
CA LEU A 54 9.10 -27.04 -1.26
C LEU A 54 7.89 -27.89 -0.85
N ALA A 55 6.86 -27.96 -1.69
CA ALA A 55 5.68 -28.78 -1.45
C ALA A 55 5.99 -30.28 -1.39
N ALA A 56 7.00 -30.75 -2.12
CA ALA A 56 7.41 -32.16 -2.16
C ALA A 56 8.39 -32.56 -1.04
N MET A 57 8.86 -31.62 -0.22
CA MET A 57 9.80 -31.93 0.87
C MET A 57 9.13 -32.80 1.95
N PRO A 58 9.87 -33.79 2.50
CA PRO A 58 9.35 -34.69 3.54
C PRO A 58 9.43 -34.03 4.94
N ILE A 59 8.80 -32.87 5.07
CA ILE A 59 8.71 -32.08 6.31
C ILE A 59 7.24 -31.80 6.64
N PRO A 60 6.92 -31.53 7.92
CA PRO A 60 5.58 -31.18 8.33
C PRO A 60 5.00 -29.97 7.57
N PRO A 61 3.68 -29.96 7.27
CA PRO A 61 3.06 -28.85 6.54
C PRO A 61 3.31 -27.47 7.18
N GLU A 62 3.25 -27.39 8.50
CA GLU A 62 3.47 -26.15 9.28
C GLU A 62 4.90 -25.63 9.14
N VAL A 63 5.90 -26.50 9.01
CA VAL A 63 7.29 -26.12 8.73
C VAL A 63 7.41 -25.60 7.29
N ARG A 64 6.74 -26.27 6.37
CA ARG A 64 6.71 -25.89 4.95
C ARG A 64 6.08 -24.52 4.77
N ASP A 65 4.97 -24.27 5.45
CA ASP A 65 4.29 -22.97 5.44
C ASP A 65 5.17 -21.87 6.04
N LEU A 66 5.89 -22.17 7.11
CA LEU A 66 6.82 -21.22 7.73
C LEU A 66 7.97 -20.86 6.78
N ILE A 67 8.61 -21.86 6.14
CA ILE A 67 9.66 -21.63 5.15
C ILE A 67 9.11 -20.81 3.97
N HIS A 68 7.94 -21.18 3.47
CA HIS A 68 7.29 -20.44 2.38
C HIS A 68 7.06 -18.97 2.74
N HIS A 69 6.55 -18.69 3.94
CA HIS A 69 6.34 -17.32 4.40
C HIS A 69 7.66 -16.53 4.51
N ALA A 70 8.70 -17.14 5.03
CA ALA A 70 10.02 -16.51 5.12
C ALA A 70 10.59 -16.14 3.74
N LEU A 71 10.42 -17.02 2.75
CA LEU A 71 10.86 -16.79 1.38
C LEU A 71 10.02 -15.74 0.64
N VAL A 72 8.70 -15.75 0.84
CA VAL A 72 7.81 -14.70 0.28
C VAL A 72 8.18 -13.33 0.84
N TRP A 73 8.61 -13.28 2.10
CA TRP A 73 9.06 -12.04 2.72
C TRP A 73 10.37 -11.57 2.08
N ALA A 74 11.40 -12.40 1.99
CA ALA A 74 12.66 -12.07 1.33
C ALA A 74 12.43 -11.62 -0.13
N TRP A 75 11.61 -12.34 -0.88
CA TRP A 75 11.24 -11.95 -2.25
C TRP A 75 10.68 -10.53 -2.36
N LYS A 76 9.83 -10.12 -1.41
CA LYS A 76 9.25 -8.77 -1.44
C LYS A 76 10.29 -7.69 -1.16
N ASP A 77 11.25 -7.97 -0.29
CA ASP A 77 12.37 -7.07 -0.05
C ASP A 77 13.23 -6.92 -1.31
N GLU A 78 13.53 -8.02 -2.03
CA GLU A 78 14.27 -8.01 -3.29
C GLU A 78 13.61 -7.14 -4.38
N GLU A 79 12.28 -7.21 -4.48
CA GLU A 79 11.55 -6.32 -5.39
C GLU A 79 11.76 -4.83 -5.03
N MET A 80 11.84 -4.53 -3.75
CA MET A 80 12.05 -3.18 -3.26
C MET A 80 13.49 -2.70 -3.44
N HIS A 81 14.47 -3.57 -3.21
CA HIS A 81 15.88 -3.29 -3.48
C HIS A 81 16.10 -2.89 -4.94
N ALA A 82 15.51 -3.62 -5.87
CA ALA A 82 15.54 -3.28 -7.30
C ALA A 82 14.95 -1.89 -7.60
N VAL A 83 13.94 -1.43 -6.84
CA VAL A 83 13.36 -0.09 -6.98
C VAL A 83 14.36 1.00 -6.58
N TYR A 84 15.04 0.83 -5.44
CA TYR A 84 16.06 1.79 -4.99
C TYR A 84 17.19 1.93 -6.02
N ILE A 85 17.69 0.81 -6.54
CA ILE A 85 18.73 0.80 -7.56
C ILE A 85 18.27 1.55 -8.82
N ARG A 86 17.06 1.29 -9.31
CA ARG A 86 16.50 1.99 -10.47
C ARG A 86 16.38 3.50 -10.22
N GLY A 87 16.00 3.90 -9.00
CA GLY A 87 15.97 5.30 -8.59
C GLY A 87 17.32 5.99 -8.72
N VAL A 88 18.40 5.33 -8.30
CA VAL A 88 19.78 5.83 -8.47
C VAL A 88 20.17 5.93 -9.94
N LEU A 89 19.91 4.89 -10.72
CA LEU A 89 20.24 4.88 -12.15
C LEU A 89 19.51 5.99 -12.93
N LEU A 90 18.28 6.32 -12.55
CA LEU A 90 17.53 7.44 -13.11
C LEU A 90 18.13 8.81 -12.73
N LYS A 91 18.70 8.94 -11.53
CA LYS A 91 19.33 10.19 -11.06
C LYS A 91 20.75 10.37 -11.64
N LEU A 92 21.55 9.32 -11.62
CA LEU A 92 22.97 9.38 -12.00
C LEU A 92 23.28 8.94 -13.43
N GLY A 93 22.42 8.17 -14.06
CA GLY A 93 22.62 7.64 -15.40
C GLY A 93 22.64 8.71 -16.51
N GLY A 94 23.33 8.43 -17.60
CA GLY A 94 23.22 9.21 -18.84
C GLY A 94 21.88 8.99 -19.55
N PRO A 95 21.57 9.75 -20.62
CA PRO A 95 20.28 9.69 -21.30
C PRO A 95 19.86 8.28 -21.73
N LEU A 96 20.78 7.52 -22.30
CA LEU A 96 20.53 6.15 -22.76
C LEU A 96 20.18 5.22 -21.59
N LEU A 97 20.96 5.27 -20.50
CA LEU A 97 20.73 4.44 -19.33
C LEU A 97 19.41 4.81 -18.63
N ARG A 98 19.07 6.10 -18.55
CA ARG A 98 17.77 6.57 -18.04
C ARG A 98 16.61 6.02 -18.86
N THR A 99 16.72 6.04 -20.18
CA THR A 99 15.69 5.50 -21.08
C THR A 99 15.55 3.99 -20.90
N GLN A 100 16.65 3.26 -20.80
CA GLN A 100 16.63 1.81 -20.55
C GLN A 100 16.02 1.49 -19.18
N THR A 101 16.41 2.23 -18.13
CA THR A 101 15.87 2.03 -16.79
C THR A 101 14.38 2.34 -16.74
N PHE A 102 13.94 3.40 -17.41
CA PHE A 102 12.52 3.73 -17.53
C PHE A 102 11.74 2.63 -18.28
N ALA A 103 12.29 2.12 -19.39
CA ALA A 103 11.67 1.03 -20.12
C ALA A 103 11.58 -0.26 -19.29
N ARG A 104 12.57 -0.54 -18.43
CA ARG A 104 12.54 -1.66 -17.49
C ARG A 104 11.46 -1.48 -16.42
N GLN A 105 11.33 -0.30 -15.82
CA GLN A 105 10.25 -0.01 -14.88
C GLN A 105 8.87 -0.17 -15.52
N PHE A 106 8.72 0.32 -16.75
CA PHE A 106 7.48 0.17 -17.51
C PHE A 106 7.15 -1.30 -17.77
N ALA A 107 8.12 -2.10 -18.21
CA ALA A 107 7.94 -3.52 -18.43
C ALA A 107 7.61 -4.28 -17.13
N GLY A 108 8.25 -3.92 -16.00
CA GLY A 108 7.94 -4.48 -14.68
C GLY A 108 6.53 -4.13 -14.20
N ALA A 109 6.12 -2.87 -14.37
CA ALA A 109 4.77 -2.42 -14.05
C ALA A 109 3.71 -3.14 -14.91
N VAL A 110 3.98 -3.33 -16.21
CA VAL A 110 3.10 -4.10 -17.12
C VAL A 110 3.07 -5.59 -16.73
N GLY A 111 4.18 -6.15 -16.27
CA GLY A 111 4.26 -7.54 -15.78
C GLY A 111 3.45 -7.75 -14.49
N GLY A 112 3.61 -6.87 -13.50
CA GLY A 112 2.81 -6.87 -12.28
C GLY A 112 1.32 -6.66 -12.56
N TRP A 113 1.01 -5.76 -13.48
CA TRP A 113 -0.33 -5.53 -13.98
C TRP A 113 -0.93 -6.76 -14.66
N SER A 114 -0.17 -7.51 -15.47
CA SER A 114 -0.66 -8.73 -16.12
C SER A 114 -1.09 -9.80 -15.12
N SER A 115 -0.45 -9.90 -13.98
CA SER A 115 -0.85 -10.82 -12.90
C SER A 115 -2.14 -10.38 -12.21
N SER A 116 -2.33 -9.07 -12.02
CA SER A 116 -3.56 -8.51 -11.46
C SER A 116 -4.75 -8.68 -12.43
N VAL A 117 -4.52 -8.46 -13.74
CA VAL A 117 -5.55 -8.72 -14.77
C VAL A 117 -5.99 -10.19 -14.76
N ARG A 118 -5.05 -11.13 -14.59
CA ARG A 118 -5.40 -12.56 -14.50
C ARG A 118 -6.34 -12.89 -13.35
N GLN A 119 -6.23 -12.17 -12.25
CA GLN A 119 -7.10 -12.41 -11.08
C GLN A 119 -8.52 -11.84 -11.28
N HIS A 120 -8.66 -10.75 -12.05
CA HIS A 120 -9.92 -9.99 -12.14
C HIS A 120 -10.69 -10.21 -13.45
N VAL A 121 -10.06 -10.68 -14.51
CA VAL A 121 -10.67 -10.79 -15.85
C VAL A 121 -10.61 -12.23 -16.36
N ARG A 122 -11.42 -13.10 -15.79
CA ARG A 122 -11.44 -14.56 -16.11
C ARG A 122 -11.63 -14.90 -17.59
N TRP A 123 -12.39 -14.13 -18.34
CA TRP A 123 -12.65 -14.36 -19.78
C TRP A 123 -11.47 -13.97 -20.68
N ALA A 124 -10.66 -12.97 -20.29
CA ALA A 124 -9.44 -12.58 -21.00
C ALA A 124 -8.26 -13.52 -20.72
N GLU A 125 -8.45 -14.49 -19.82
CA GLU A 125 -7.40 -15.31 -19.23
C GLU A 125 -6.69 -16.22 -20.24
N ALA A 126 -7.33 -16.69 -21.28
CA ALA A 126 -6.71 -17.67 -22.16
C ALA A 126 -6.04 -17.10 -23.44
N PRO A 127 -6.65 -16.25 -24.28
CA PRO A 127 -5.98 -15.75 -25.48
C PRO A 127 -5.11 -14.51 -25.24
N PHE A 128 -5.60 -13.54 -24.46
CA PHE A 128 -4.92 -12.26 -24.28
C PHE A 128 -3.73 -12.37 -23.32
N SER A 129 -3.87 -13.10 -22.21
CA SER A 129 -2.77 -13.31 -21.27
C SER A 129 -1.64 -14.15 -21.87
N ARG A 130 -1.95 -15.13 -22.71
CA ARG A 130 -0.93 -15.88 -23.49
C ARG A 130 -0.23 -14.99 -24.50
N ALA A 131 -0.98 -14.19 -25.27
CA ALA A 131 -0.40 -13.26 -26.23
C ALA A 131 0.47 -12.19 -25.55
N LEU A 132 0.00 -11.63 -24.43
CA LEU A 132 0.75 -10.63 -23.68
C LEU A 132 1.95 -11.25 -22.94
N ALA A 133 1.80 -12.42 -22.31
CA ALA A 133 2.92 -13.14 -21.72
C ALA A 133 3.96 -13.55 -22.78
N THR A 134 3.52 -13.97 -23.95
CA THR A 134 4.40 -14.29 -25.08
C THR A 134 5.14 -13.05 -25.58
N LEU A 135 4.46 -11.91 -25.74
CA LEU A 135 5.07 -10.63 -26.13
C LEU A 135 6.06 -10.11 -25.07
N ILE A 136 5.72 -10.20 -23.78
CA ILE A 136 6.60 -9.78 -22.69
C ILE A 136 7.81 -10.72 -22.59
N THR A 137 7.61 -12.03 -22.70
CA THR A 137 8.69 -13.02 -22.71
C THR A 137 9.57 -12.84 -23.94
N TRP A 138 8.97 -12.64 -25.10
CA TRP A 138 9.70 -12.40 -26.36
C TRP A 138 10.48 -11.08 -26.31
N GLY A 139 9.88 -10.02 -25.82
CA GLY A 139 10.55 -8.74 -25.55
C GLY A 139 11.66 -8.86 -24.51
N GLY A 140 11.46 -9.65 -23.47
CA GLY A 140 12.45 -9.97 -22.46
C GLY A 140 13.63 -10.77 -23.02
N VAL A 141 13.35 -11.81 -23.82
CA VAL A 141 14.36 -12.62 -24.50
C VAL A 141 15.11 -11.79 -25.56
N ALA A 142 14.40 -11.00 -26.38
CA ALA A 142 15.00 -10.16 -27.41
C ALA A 142 15.88 -9.05 -26.84
N THR A 143 15.60 -8.60 -25.60
CA THR A 143 16.41 -7.59 -24.89
C THR A 143 17.47 -8.20 -23.98
N GLY A 144 17.63 -9.54 -23.96
CA GLY A 144 18.56 -10.26 -23.09
C GLY A 144 18.22 -10.19 -21.60
N ARG A 145 16.97 -9.90 -21.27
CA ARG A 145 16.50 -9.64 -19.88
C ARG A 145 15.93 -10.83 -19.16
N VAL A 146 15.38 -11.77 -19.90
CA VAL A 146 14.98 -13.05 -19.35
C VAL A 146 16.08 -14.01 -19.74
N PRO A 147 16.85 -14.58 -18.81
CA PRO A 147 17.74 -15.69 -19.12
C PRO A 147 16.91 -16.73 -19.86
N ARG A 148 17.44 -17.27 -20.94
CA ARG A 148 16.75 -18.28 -21.74
C ARG A 148 16.29 -19.47 -20.93
N ASP A 149 16.88 -19.64 -19.75
CA ASP A 149 16.55 -20.70 -18.80
C ASP A 149 16.81 -20.23 -17.37
N VAL A 150 15.80 -19.56 -16.77
CA VAL A 150 15.80 -19.23 -15.34
C VAL A 150 15.85 -20.51 -14.49
N THR A 151 15.41 -21.64 -15.03
CA THR A 151 15.40 -22.92 -14.33
C THR A 151 16.81 -23.49 -14.10
N GLN A 152 17.80 -23.10 -14.90
CA GLN A 152 19.21 -23.50 -14.68
C GLN A 152 19.77 -22.95 -13.38
N HIS A 153 19.30 -21.77 -12.94
CA HIS A 153 19.71 -21.20 -11.65
C HIS A 153 18.97 -21.81 -10.45
N LEU A 154 17.97 -22.66 -10.69
CA LEU A 154 17.19 -23.36 -9.67
C LEU A 154 17.54 -24.86 -9.59
N ASP A 155 18.50 -25.33 -10.37
CA ASP A 155 18.92 -26.75 -10.38
C ASP A 155 19.93 -27.03 -9.26
N TYR A 156 19.51 -26.73 -8.03
CA TYR A 156 20.23 -27.15 -6.84
C TYR A 156 19.90 -28.60 -6.52
N GLY A 157 20.87 -29.39 -6.13
CA GLY A 157 20.71 -30.79 -5.80
C GLY A 157 19.69 -31.02 -4.67
N SER A 158 19.65 -30.11 -3.70
CA SER A 158 18.70 -30.12 -2.58
C SER A 158 18.21 -28.70 -2.26
N PHE A 159 17.14 -28.60 -1.48
CA PHE A 159 16.66 -27.32 -0.95
C PHE A 159 17.69 -26.70 0.02
N ARG A 160 18.40 -27.55 0.76
CA ARG A 160 19.51 -27.14 1.62
C ARG A 160 20.65 -26.51 0.82
N ASP A 161 21.00 -27.07 -0.35
CA ASP A 161 22.00 -26.49 -1.24
C ASP A 161 21.56 -25.12 -1.79
N PHE A 162 20.27 -24.98 -2.10
CA PHE A 162 19.68 -23.70 -2.43
C PHE A 162 19.85 -22.67 -1.31
N CYS A 163 19.61 -23.04 -0.05
CA CYS A 163 19.86 -22.13 1.08
C CYS A 163 21.34 -21.72 1.18
N PHE A 164 22.28 -22.63 1.01
CA PHE A 164 23.72 -22.31 1.04
C PHE A 164 24.14 -21.36 -0.09
N PHE A 165 23.56 -21.54 -1.26
CA PHE A 165 23.81 -20.59 -2.36
C PHE A 165 23.30 -19.19 -2.02
N ASN A 166 22.08 -19.10 -1.45
CA ASN A 166 21.53 -17.80 -1.06
C ASN A 166 22.33 -17.16 0.08
N ILE A 167 22.82 -17.91 1.06
CA ILE A 167 23.72 -17.38 2.10
C ILE A 167 24.94 -16.68 1.48
N ASP A 168 25.58 -17.27 0.48
CA ASP A 168 26.71 -16.65 -0.21
C ASP A 168 26.27 -15.43 -1.06
N ALA A 169 25.08 -15.48 -1.66
CA ALA A 169 24.50 -14.38 -2.42
C ALA A 169 24.19 -13.17 -1.52
N GLU A 170 23.52 -13.38 -0.38
CA GLU A 170 23.19 -12.33 0.59
C GLU A 170 24.45 -11.67 1.20
N LYS A 171 25.50 -12.46 1.48
CA LYS A 171 26.79 -11.89 1.89
C LYS A 171 27.40 -10.97 0.85
N THR A 172 27.30 -11.34 -0.43
CA THR A 172 27.79 -10.49 -1.52
C THR A 172 26.94 -9.25 -1.68
N ALA A 173 25.62 -9.35 -1.51
CA ALA A 173 24.70 -8.23 -1.52
C ALA A 173 25.02 -7.25 -0.37
N CYS A 174 25.19 -7.72 0.85
CA CYS A 174 25.61 -6.90 2.01
C CYS A 174 26.84 -6.03 1.70
N LEU A 175 27.87 -6.62 1.07
CA LEU A 175 29.08 -5.87 0.69
C LEU A 175 28.79 -4.79 -0.35
N CYS A 176 27.99 -5.13 -1.35
CA CYS A 176 27.61 -4.21 -2.41
C CYS A 176 26.81 -3.02 -1.87
N TRP A 177 25.82 -3.27 -1.03
CA TRP A 177 24.98 -2.24 -0.43
C TRP A 177 25.75 -1.37 0.57
N SER A 178 26.68 -1.96 1.33
CA SER A 178 27.60 -1.19 2.18
C SER A 178 28.41 -0.19 1.34
N ARG A 179 28.94 -0.65 0.21
CA ARG A 179 29.73 0.21 -0.68
C ARG A 179 28.87 1.27 -1.36
N LEU A 180 27.64 0.94 -1.77
CA LEU A 180 26.70 1.92 -2.30
C LEU A 180 26.34 3.01 -1.28
N ALA A 181 26.17 2.64 -0.01
CA ALA A 181 25.93 3.59 1.07
C ALA A 181 27.12 4.56 1.27
N GLU A 182 28.35 4.05 1.25
CA GLU A 182 29.57 4.88 1.34
C GLU A 182 29.66 5.87 0.14
N LEU A 183 29.42 5.36 -1.06
CA LEU A 183 29.46 6.18 -2.28
C LEU A 183 28.36 7.24 -2.31
N ALA A 184 27.20 6.94 -1.75
CA ALA A 184 26.07 7.89 -1.67
C ALA A 184 26.45 9.16 -0.93
N LEU A 185 27.20 9.06 0.17
CA LEU A 185 27.68 10.23 0.94
C LEU A 185 28.60 11.14 0.12
N SER A 186 29.30 10.60 -0.87
CA SER A 186 30.23 11.34 -1.73
C SER A 186 29.56 12.03 -2.93
N GLN A 187 28.26 11.81 -3.15
CA GLN A 187 27.54 12.29 -4.32
C GLN A 187 26.59 13.45 -3.96
N PRO A 188 26.83 14.68 -4.45
CA PRO A 188 26.02 15.86 -4.08
C PRO A 188 24.56 15.78 -4.55
N ASN A 189 24.25 14.90 -5.51
CA ASN A 189 22.91 14.72 -6.05
C ASN A 189 22.14 13.54 -5.41
N ILE A 190 22.73 12.90 -4.41
CA ILE A 190 22.11 11.81 -3.66
C ILE A 190 21.66 12.35 -2.31
N SER A 191 20.40 12.12 -1.96
CA SER A 191 19.86 12.57 -0.68
C SER A 191 20.44 11.75 0.50
N THR A 192 20.49 12.36 1.67
CA THR A 192 20.80 11.64 2.92
C THR A 192 19.81 10.50 3.18
N GLN A 193 18.57 10.65 2.73
CA GLN A 193 17.57 9.59 2.79
C GLN A 193 18.00 8.37 1.99
N MET A 194 18.49 8.55 0.77
CA MET A 194 18.98 7.42 -0.06
C MET A 194 20.16 6.68 0.58
N HIS A 195 21.05 7.40 1.28
CA HIS A 195 22.09 6.74 2.08
C HIS A 195 21.48 5.88 3.21
N ALA A 196 20.47 6.39 3.90
CA ALA A 196 19.76 5.64 4.93
C ALA A 196 19.03 4.42 4.35
N ASP A 197 18.41 4.57 3.17
CA ASP A 197 17.75 3.47 2.46
C ASP A 197 18.74 2.35 2.10
N PHE A 198 19.95 2.70 1.61
CA PHE A 198 20.98 1.69 1.33
C PHE A 198 21.48 0.97 2.59
N ARG A 199 21.57 1.68 3.72
CA ARG A 199 21.90 1.05 5.00
C ARG A 199 20.82 0.09 5.45
N ARG A 200 19.56 0.46 5.27
CA ARG A 200 18.42 -0.40 5.58
C ARG A 200 18.45 -1.66 4.73
N VAL A 201 18.69 -1.53 3.41
CA VAL A 201 18.81 -2.71 2.54
C VAL A 201 19.97 -3.61 2.99
N GLN A 202 21.10 -3.05 3.34
CA GLN A 202 22.20 -3.85 3.89
C GLN A 202 21.79 -4.64 5.15
N GLU A 203 20.94 -4.08 6.00
CA GLU A 203 20.38 -4.76 7.16
C GLU A 203 19.38 -5.85 6.77
N ASP A 204 18.58 -5.61 5.71
CA ASP A 204 17.65 -6.59 5.14
C ASP A 204 18.43 -7.82 4.63
N GLU A 205 19.47 -7.63 3.82
CA GLU A 205 20.33 -8.70 3.31
C GLU A 205 20.98 -9.52 4.44
N ALA A 206 21.44 -8.84 5.49
CA ALA A 206 22.00 -9.53 6.66
C ALA A 206 20.95 -10.37 7.42
N ARG A 207 19.67 -9.99 7.33
CA ARG A 207 18.57 -10.78 7.87
C ARG A 207 18.25 -11.97 6.98
N HIS A 208 18.21 -11.80 5.66
CA HIS A 208 18.02 -12.88 4.69
C HIS A 208 19.09 -13.94 4.86
N GLU A 209 20.38 -13.56 4.95
CA GLU A 209 21.48 -14.48 5.23
C GLU A 209 21.24 -15.34 6.47
N LYS A 210 20.82 -14.72 7.58
CA LYS A 210 20.52 -15.43 8.82
C LYS A 210 19.35 -16.39 8.68
N ILE A 211 18.29 -15.99 7.97
CA ILE A 211 17.12 -16.83 7.74
C ILE A 211 17.51 -18.06 6.92
N PHE A 212 18.23 -17.89 5.82
CA PHE A 212 18.71 -19.00 5.02
C PHE A 212 19.64 -19.92 5.82
N THR A 213 20.47 -19.36 6.69
CA THR A 213 21.33 -20.14 7.59
C THR A 213 20.49 -20.98 8.56
N ILE A 214 19.49 -20.38 9.21
CA ILE A 214 18.60 -21.09 10.13
C ILE A 214 17.85 -22.22 9.41
N ILE A 215 17.35 -21.97 8.21
CA ILE A 215 16.65 -22.97 7.41
C ILE A 215 17.60 -24.09 6.97
N ALA A 216 18.83 -23.76 6.53
CA ALA A 216 19.83 -24.73 6.13
C ALA A 216 20.26 -25.63 7.29
N ASP A 217 20.41 -25.07 8.49
CA ASP A 217 20.78 -25.80 9.71
C ASP A 217 19.66 -26.69 10.23
N ALA A 218 18.41 -26.32 9.97
CA ALA A 218 17.23 -27.10 10.35
C ALA A 218 16.99 -28.31 9.44
N LEU A 219 17.67 -28.42 8.30
CA LEU A 219 17.46 -29.47 7.29
C LEU A 219 18.70 -30.36 7.13
N ASP A 220 18.48 -31.68 7.03
CA ASP A 220 19.53 -32.63 6.63
C ASP A 220 19.75 -32.64 5.10
N GLN A 221 20.71 -33.42 4.62
CA GLN A 221 21.00 -33.56 3.19
C GLN A 221 19.85 -34.14 2.36
N GLN A 222 18.85 -34.74 3.00
CA GLN A 222 17.66 -35.28 2.37
C GLN A 222 16.45 -34.36 2.54
N ASN A 223 16.68 -33.12 2.94
CA ASN A 223 15.65 -32.09 3.21
C ASN A 223 14.63 -32.51 4.29
N ARG A 224 15.03 -33.35 5.26
CA ARG A 224 14.23 -33.67 6.43
C ARG A 224 14.69 -32.80 7.60
N LEU A 225 13.78 -32.55 8.54
CA LEU A 225 14.18 -31.86 9.77
C LEU A 225 15.23 -32.64 10.54
N VAL A 226 16.24 -31.97 11.02
CA VAL A 226 17.24 -32.55 11.91
C VAL A 226 16.59 -32.97 13.24
N PRO A 227 17.10 -34.01 13.94
CA PRO A 227 16.53 -34.44 15.20
C PRO A 227 16.44 -33.31 16.23
N GLY A 228 15.26 -33.14 16.81
CA GLY A 228 14.98 -32.10 17.81
C GLY A 228 14.50 -30.78 17.25
N GLU A 229 14.53 -30.57 15.93
CA GLU A 229 13.93 -29.39 15.30
C GLU A 229 12.42 -29.57 15.11
N THR A 230 11.64 -28.55 15.41
CA THR A 230 10.18 -28.51 15.24
C THR A 230 9.77 -27.21 14.55
N ALA A 231 8.53 -27.13 14.09
CA ALA A 231 7.98 -25.87 13.57
C ALA A 231 8.09 -24.73 14.60
N GLU A 232 7.98 -25.08 15.88
CA GLU A 232 8.06 -24.12 16.98
C GLU A 232 9.46 -23.58 17.19
N THR A 233 10.46 -24.46 17.28
CA THR A 233 11.85 -24.05 17.45
C THR A 233 12.35 -23.28 16.24
N LEU A 234 11.97 -23.69 15.03
CA LEU A 234 12.30 -23.00 13.81
C LEU A 234 11.66 -21.59 13.76
N ALA A 235 10.38 -21.48 14.13
CA ALA A 235 9.68 -20.20 14.19
C ALA A 235 10.30 -19.26 15.23
N GLU A 236 10.76 -19.78 16.38
CA GLU A 236 11.49 -18.98 17.37
C GLU A 236 12.83 -18.46 16.85
N LYS A 237 13.60 -19.32 16.20
CA LYS A 237 14.90 -18.95 15.62
C LYS A 237 14.73 -17.88 14.52
N ILE A 238 13.78 -18.08 13.60
CA ILE A 238 13.47 -17.12 12.54
C ILE A 238 12.95 -15.81 13.14
N GLY A 239 12.06 -15.89 14.13
CA GLY A 239 11.54 -14.72 14.83
C GLY A 239 12.59 -13.93 15.60
N ALA A 240 13.64 -14.59 16.10
CA ALA A 240 14.76 -13.93 16.79
C ALA A 240 15.68 -13.12 15.86
N VAL A 241 15.61 -13.35 14.55
CA VAL A 241 16.33 -12.52 13.57
C VAL A 241 15.73 -11.11 13.48
N GLY A 242 14.56 -10.90 14.07
CA GLY A 242 13.84 -9.63 14.08
C GLY A 242 13.10 -9.37 12.76
N GLU A 243 11.86 -8.89 12.86
CA GLU A 243 11.04 -8.45 11.73
C GLU A 243 10.45 -9.55 10.83
N VAL A 244 10.71 -10.82 11.08
CA VAL A 244 10.08 -11.90 10.31
C VAL A 244 8.73 -12.29 10.88
N PHE A 245 7.77 -12.44 10.00
CA PHE A 245 6.43 -12.89 10.32
C PHE A 245 6.41 -14.21 11.08
N LEU A 246 6.03 -14.17 12.34
CA LEU A 246 5.63 -15.37 13.03
C LEU A 246 4.26 -15.84 12.49
N PRO A 247 4.07 -17.15 12.28
CA PRO A 247 2.76 -17.70 11.95
C PRO A 247 1.70 -17.24 12.96
N ARG A 248 0.49 -16.99 12.49
CA ARG A 248 -0.66 -16.46 13.27
C ARG A 248 -0.93 -17.20 14.58
N SER A 249 -0.56 -18.49 14.68
CA SER A 249 -0.84 -19.35 15.82
C SER A 249 -0.24 -18.92 17.16
N ARG A 250 0.77 -18.05 17.17
CA ARG A 250 1.45 -17.60 18.39
C ARG A 250 1.16 -16.16 18.82
N ARG A 251 0.37 -15.43 18.05
CA ARG A 251 0.05 -14.06 18.39
C ARG A 251 -1.21 -14.04 19.23
N LYS A 252 -1.17 -13.31 20.35
CA LYS A 252 -2.39 -13.00 21.07
C LYS A 252 -3.37 -12.44 20.05
N ALA A 253 -4.50 -13.13 19.86
CA ALA A 253 -5.62 -12.53 19.18
C ALA A 253 -5.80 -11.14 19.81
N VAL A 254 -5.87 -10.09 19.02
CA VAL A 254 -6.27 -8.78 19.53
C VAL A 254 -7.69 -8.99 20.04
N THR A 255 -7.80 -9.21 21.34
CA THR A 255 -9.08 -9.39 21.98
C THR A 255 -9.82 -8.07 21.83
N GLN A 256 -10.92 -8.06 21.10
CA GLN A 256 -11.85 -6.94 20.91
C GLN A 256 -11.55 -5.96 19.74
N ASN A 257 -11.00 -6.44 18.64
CA ASN A 257 -11.06 -5.65 17.41
C ASN A 257 -12.53 -5.61 16.91
N PRO A 258 -13.13 -4.44 16.67
CA PRO A 258 -14.53 -4.31 16.23
C PRO A 258 -14.74 -4.74 14.77
N LEU A 259 -13.67 -4.88 13.98
CA LEU A 259 -13.76 -5.27 12.59
C LEU A 259 -14.17 -6.75 12.46
N GLY A 260 -15.16 -6.99 11.61
CA GLY A 260 -15.72 -8.32 11.43
C GLY A 260 -16.65 -8.77 12.56
N SER A 261 -17.07 -7.86 13.43
CA SER A 261 -18.05 -8.13 14.50
C SER A 261 -19.46 -8.37 13.98
N GLY A 262 -19.75 -7.93 12.74
CA GLY A 262 -21.07 -8.02 12.12
C GLY A 262 -22.05 -6.98 12.66
N ALA A 263 -21.58 -5.86 13.20
CA ALA A 263 -22.46 -4.77 13.63
C ALA A 263 -23.33 -4.27 12.47
N PRO A 264 -24.57 -3.85 12.74
CA PRO A 264 -25.47 -3.37 11.69
C PRO A 264 -24.93 -2.11 11.03
N VAL A 265 -25.28 -1.95 9.76
CA VAL A 265 -24.96 -0.76 8.96
C VAL A 265 -26.20 0.10 8.84
N TRP A 266 -26.14 1.31 9.32
CA TRP A 266 -27.19 2.30 9.24
C TRP A 266 -27.02 3.12 7.98
N VAL A 267 -28.12 3.31 7.24
CA VAL A 267 -28.10 4.01 5.95
C VAL A 267 -29.20 5.08 5.93
N ALA A 268 -28.80 6.34 5.98
CA ALA A 268 -29.70 7.46 5.75
C ALA A 268 -29.74 7.81 4.26
N SER A 269 -30.94 8.03 3.73
CA SER A 269 -31.20 8.36 2.34
C SER A 269 -32.01 9.64 2.23
N GLY A 270 -31.57 10.53 1.36
CA GLY A 270 -32.28 11.76 1.02
C GLY A 270 -32.59 11.88 -0.47
N SER A 271 -33.21 12.99 -0.82
CA SER A 271 -33.58 13.34 -2.20
C SER A 271 -33.00 14.68 -2.64
N THR A 272 -32.67 15.54 -1.70
CA THR A 272 -32.17 16.89 -1.95
C THR A 272 -30.93 17.20 -1.11
N ALA A 273 -30.14 18.19 -1.52
CA ALA A 273 -28.95 18.62 -0.80
C ALA A 273 -29.29 19.23 0.57
N GLU A 274 -30.45 19.86 0.71
CA GLU A 274 -30.91 20.55 1.93
C GLU A 274 -31.18 19.56 3.06
N GLU A 275 -31.55 18.32 2.76
CA GLU A 275 -31.85 17.28 3.74
C GLU A 275 -30.58 16.73 4.42
N LYS A 276 -29.40 16.93 3.82
CA LYS A 276 -28.13 16.32 4.21
C LYS A 276 -27.81 16.41 5.71
N LEU A 277 -27.82 17.62 6.25
CA LEU A 277 -27.45 17.83 7.66
C LEU A 277 -28.49 17.29 8.63
N LEU A 278 -29.76 17.37 8.28
CA LEU A 278 -30.84 16.81 9.09
C LEU A 278 -30.74 15.29 9.17
N LEU A 279 -30.56 14.65 8.02
CA LEU A 279 -30.39 13.20 7.91
C LEU A 279 -29.12 12.73 8.62
N PHE A 280 -28.04 13.50 8.54
CA PHE A 280 -26.79 13.15 9.22
C PHE A 280 -26.92 13.22 10.74
N ARG A 281 -27.58 14.27 11.27
CA ARG A 281 -27.86 14.36 12.72
C ARG A 281 -28.75 13.20 13.20
N GLY A 282 -29.77 12.82 12.42
CA GLY A 282 -30.56 11.62 12.70
C GLY A 282 -29.70 10.36 12.72
N LEU A 283 -28.88 10.17 11.70
CA LEU A 283 -27.98 9.02 11.59
C LEU A 283 -27.03 8.91 12.78
N LEU A 284 -26.45 10.03 13.25
CA LEU A 284 -25.55 10.02 14.43
C LEU A 284 -26.27 9.58 15.71
N VAL A 285 -27.55 9.91 15.85
CA VAL A 285 -28.36 9.47 16.99
C VAL A 285 -28.72 7.98 16.86
N ASP A 286 -29.21 7.58 15.70
CA ASP A 286 -29.79 6.24 15.48
C ASP A 286 -28.72 5.15 15.38
N SER A 287 -27.51 5.47 14.89
CA SER A 287 -26.45 4.51 14.56
C SER A 287 -25.74 3.89 15.79
N GLY A 288 -26.07 4.35 17.01
CA GLY A 288 -25.49 3.84 18.22
C GLY A 288 -24.10 4.41 18.55
N LEU A 289 -23.70 5.53 17.96
CA LEU A 289 -22.42 6.19 18.24
C LEU A 289 -22.27 6.54 19.73
N ALA A 290 -23.32 7.08 20.36
CA ALA A 290 -23.31 7.40 21.80
C ALA A 290 -23.08 6.14 22.66
N ALA A 291 -23.79 5.06 22.37
CA ALA A 291 -23.62 3.79 23.08
C ALA A 291 -22.20 3.19 22.88
N ALA A 292 -21.64 3.31 21.69
CA ALA A 292 -20.26 2.88 21.41
C ALA A 292 -19.23 3.69 22.19
N LEU A 293 -19.41 5.01 22.30
CA LEU A 293 -18.57 5.90 23.13
C LEU A 293 -18.67 5.55 24.61
N GLU A 294 -19.88 5.38 25.14
CA GLU A 294 -20.11 5.01 26.54
C GLU A 294 -19.50 3.66 26.89
N ALA A 295 -19.72 2.64 26.05
CA ALA A 295 -19.14 1.32 26.26
C ALA A 295 -17.60 1.37 26.24
N HIS A 296 -17.03 2.20 25.36
CA HIS A 296 -15.57 2.35 25.28
C HIS A 296 -15.00 3.15 26.46
N SER A 297 -15.69 4.20 26.91
CA SER A 297 -15.40 4.98 28.11
C SER A 297 -15.35 4.08 29.34
N GLN A 298 -16.36 3.24 29.53
CA GLN A 298 -16.43 2.26 30.63
C GLN A 298 -15.27 1.27 30.57
N LYS A 299 -14.93 0.76 29.37
CA LYS A 299 -13.82 -0.17 29.15
C LYS A 299 -12.47 0.44 29.53
N LEU A 300 -12.26 1.73 29.25
CA LEU A 300 -11.05 2.46 29.59
C LEU A 300 -11.06 2.99 31.05
N ASN A 301 -12.18 2.90 31.73
CA ASN A 301 -12.40 3.53 33.04
C ASN A 301 -12.10 5.04 33.03
N LYS A 302 -12.56 5.72 31.95
CA LYS A 302 -12.45 7.17 31.75
C LYS A 302 -13.83 7.79 31.63
N GLY A 303 -14.01 9.02 32.08
CA GLY A 303 -15.20 9.80 31.75
C GLY A 303 -15.24 10.20 30.27
N LEU A 304 -16.44 10.45 29.74
CA LEU A 304 -16.59 10.92 28.33
C LEU A 304 -15.77 12.19 28.05
N ALA A 305 -15.70 13.10 29.03
CA ALA A 305 -14.92 14.34 28.91
C ALA A 305 -13.39 14.13 28.88
N GLU A 306 -12.91 12.97 29.30
CA GLU A 306 -11.50 12.60 29.33
C GLU A 306 -11.08 11.86 28.04
N LEU A 307 -12.05 11.40 27.23
CA LEU A 307 -11.76 10.69 26.02
C LEU A 307 -11.15 11.63 24.95
N HIS A 308 -10.04 11.20 24.35
CA HIS A 308 -9.54 11.79 23.14
C HIS A 308 -10.17 11.08 21.93
N VAL A 309 -11.10 11.76 21.26
CA VAL A 309 -11.75 11.26 20.05
C VAL A 309 -11.01 11.75 18.82
N VAL A 310 -10.61 10.83 17.94
CA VAL A 310 -9.88 11.16 16.72
C VAL A 310 -10.67 10.74 15.49
N ILE A 311 -10.88 11.69 14.57
CA ILE A 311 -11.65 11.50 13.34
C ILE A 311 -10.66 11.52 12.15
N LYS A 312 -10.52 10.40 11.44
CA LYS A 312 -9.80 10.34 10.17
C LYS A 312 -10.73 10.66 9.03
N VAL A 313 -10.49 11.77 8.38
CA VAL A 313 -11.24 12.24 7.20
C VAL A 313 -10.45 12.04 5.91
N THR A 314 -11.01 12.44 4.78
CA THR A 314 -10.32 12.46 3.48
C THR A 314 -10.41 13.85 2.89
N PHE A 315 -9.28 14.55 2.67
CA PHE A 315 -9.27 15.81 1.91
C PHE A 315 -7.95 16.09 1.16
N MET A 316 -6.88 15.38 1.44
CA MET A 316 -5.57 15.69 0.83
C MET A 316 -5.52 15.41 -0.68
N LEU A 317 -6.45 14.67 -1.26
CA LEU A 317 -6.61 14.52 -2.71
C LEU A 317 -7.46 15.65 -3.35
N GLY A 318 -7.94 16.59 -2.57
CA GLY A 318 -8.59 17.80 -3.07
C GLY A 318 -7.57 18.82 -3.58
N TYR A 319 -7.75 19.30 -4.79
CA TYR A 319 -6.87 20.30 -5.43
C TYR A 319 -7.60 21.53 -5.96
N ASP A 320 -8.93 21.53 -5.94
CA ASP A 320 -9.76 22.65 -6.38
C ASP A 320 -11.09 22.67 -5.61
N ARG A 321 -11.49 23.82 -5.09
CA ARG A 321 -12.76 23.98 -4.37
C ARG A 321 -14.00 23.63 -5.20
N ARG A 322 -13.88 23.67 -6.53
CA ARG A 322 -14.96 23.30 -7.46
C ARG A 322 -15.16 21.78 -7.53
N ASP A 323 -14.18 20.99 -7.10
CA ASP A 323 -14.26 19.53 -7.06
C ASP A 323 -14.21 19.05 -5.61
N THR A 324 -15.39 18.86 -5.01
CA THR A 324 -15.55 18.28 -3.66
C THR A 324 -15.76 16.78 -3.69
N SER A 325 -15.70 16.16 -4.86
CA SER A 325 -16.05 14.74 -5.05
C SER A 325 -15.06 13.78 -4.39
N VAL A 326 -13.88 14.28 -4.02
CA VAL A 326 -12.80 13.49 -3.40
C VAL A 326 -12.55 13.82 -1.93
N ILE A 327 -13.33 14.72 -1.35
CA ILE A 327 -13.16 15.13 0.04
C ILE A 327 -14.42 14.80 0.86
N THR A 328 -14.24 14.44 2.12
CA THR A 328 -15.32 14.36 3.10
C THR A 328 -15.88 15.76 3.31
N ASP A 329 -17.19 15.94 3.29
CA ASP A 329 -17.80 17.26 3.41
C ASP A 329 -17.45 17.92 4.76
N PRO A 330 -16.82 19.12 4.75
CA PRO A 330 -16.42 19.81 5.97
C PRO A 330 -17.59 20.17 6.90
N GLU A 331 -18.81 20.40 6.37
CA GLU A 331 -20.00 20.65 7.18
C GLU A 331 -20.43 19.39 7.94
N LEU A 332 -20.33 18.21 7.33
CA LEU A 332 -20.60 16.95 8.02
C LEU A 332 -19.55 16.69 9.13
N VAL A 333 -18.27 17.00 8.88
CA VAL A 333 -17.23 16.86 9.88
C VAL A 333 -17.44 17.81 11.06
N ALA A 334 -17.81 19.05 10.79
CA ALA A 334 -18.14 20.02 11.84
C ALA A 334 -19.37 19.57 12.66
N THR A 335 -20.41 19.07 11.99
CA THR A 335 -21.63 18.55 12.64
C THR A 335 -21.32 17.32 13.52
N LEU A 336 -20.44 16.41 13.07
CA LEU A 336 -19.98 15.29 13.89
C LEU A 336 -19.26 15.76 15.14
N ALA A 337 -18.34 16.73 15.01
CA ALA A 337 -17.59 17.25 16.15
C ALA A 337 -18.51 17.97 17.14
N GLU A 338 -19.47 18.77 16.66
CA GLU A 338 -20.51 19.39 17.48
C GLU A 338 -21.32 18.34 18.27
N HIS A 339 -21.71 17.26 17.60
CA HIS A 339 -22.45 16.15 18.23
C HIS A 339 -21.62 15.46 19.30
N LEU A 340 -20.32 15.19 19.06
CA LEU A 340 -19.41 14.61 20.05
C LEU A 340 -19.25 15.50 21.29
N VAL A 341 -19.13 16.81 21.10
CA VAL A 341 -19.07 17.77 22.21
C VAL A 341 -20.39 17.76 23.00
N ALA A 342 -21.54 17.72 22.30
CA ALA A 342 -22.85 17.62 22.96
C ALA A 342 -23.04 16.32 23.76
N LEU A 343 -22.38 15.22 23.34
CA LEU A 343 -22.33 13.96 24.09
C LEU A 343 -21.36 14.02 25.29
N GLY A 344 -20.61 15.09 25.45
CA GLY A 344 -19.67 15.27 26.56
C GLY A 344 -18.21 14.90 26.21
N CYS A 345 -17.86 14.77 24.94
CA CYS A 345 -16.50 14.49 24.44
C CYS A 345 -15.88 15.76 23.80
N PRO A 346 -15.33 16.72 24.57
CA PRO A 346 -14.82 17.98 24.02
C PRO A 346 -13.42 17.87 23.37
N ASN A 347 -12.67 16.80 23.66
CA ASN A 347 -11.32 16.64 23.12
C ASN A 347 -11.35 15.89 21.78
N VAL A 348 -11.57 16.63 20.68
CA VAL A 348 -11.68 16.07 19.34
C VAL A 348 -10.52 16.54 18.45
N SER A 349 -9.90 15.61 17.75
CA SER A 349 -8.91 15.87 16.71
C SER A 349 -9.39 15.33 15.37
N VAL A 350 -9.23 16.11 14.30
CA VAL A 350 -9.42 15.68 12.92
C VAL A 350 -8.04 15.47 12.31
N VAL A 351 -7.78 14.26 11.83
CA VAL A 351 -6.45 13.88 11.34
C VAL A 351 -6.47 13.58 9.85
N GLU A 352 -5.39 13.94 9.19
CA GLU A 352 -5.08 13.56 7.81
C GLU A 352 -3.56 13.46 7.63
N GLY A 353 -3.11 12.79 6.58
CA GLY A 353 -1.70 12.70 6.23
C GLY A 353 -1.45 13.12 4.80
N ARG A 354 -0.29 13.76 4.56
CA ARG A 354 0.14 14.13 3.22
C ARG A 354 0.35 12.89 2.36
N ASN A 355 0.05 13.01 1.09
CA ASN A 355 0.34 11.99 0.09
C ASN A 355 1.57 12.39 -0.75
N VAL A 356 2.06 11.48 -1.58
CA VAL A 356 3.25 11.72 -2.41
C VAL A 356 3.11 12.92 -3.36
N TYR A 357 1.88 13.22 -3.80
CA TYR A 357 1.62 14.32 -4.75
C TYR A 357 1.79 15.69 -4.10
N ASP A 358 1.63 15.78 -2.79
CA ASP A 358 1.72 17.04 -2.06
C ASP A 358 3.12 17.65 -2.13
N SER A 359 4.16 16.80 -2.33
CA SER A 359 5.54 17.26 -2.52
C SER A 359 5.80 18.00 -3.84
N PHE A 360 4.89 17.94 -4.80
CA PHE A 360 5.03 18.60 -6.11
C PHE A 360 4.42 19.99 -6.17
N TYR A 361 3.75 20.43 -5.09
CA TYR A 361 3.06 21.70 -5.03
C TYR A 361 3.37 22.43 -3.72
N HIS A 362 3.41 23.78 -3.78
CA HIS A 362 3.45 24.62 -2.59
C HIS A 362 2.08 24.64 -1.89
N ASN A 363 2.06 25.01 -0.62
CA ASN A 363 0.87 25.16 0.22
C ASN A 363 0.05 23.86 0.35
N ARG A 364 0.74 22.70 0.41
CA ARG A 364 0.13 21.39 0.55
C ARG A 364 0.42 20.75 1.92
N THR A 365 0.55 21.57 2.97
CA THR A 365 0.45 21.04 4.34
C THR A 365 -1.00 20.65 4.63
N VAL A 366 -1.20 19.78 5.62
CA VAL A 366 -2.56 19.36 6.01
C VAL A 366 -3.39 20.56 6.46
N GLU A 367 -2.78 21.50 7.21
CA GLU A 367 -3.45 22.71 7.68
C GLU A 367 -3.82 23.66 6.51
N ASP A 368 -2.93 23.83 5.51
CA ASP A 368 -3.21 24.68 4.36
C ASP A 368 -4.38 24.16 3.55
N VAL A 369 -4.41 22.83 3.30
CA VAL A 369 -5.48 22.17 2.57
C VAL A 369 -6.79 22.20 3.37
N ALA A 370 -6.74 21.91 4.66
CA ALA A 370 -7.89 21.99 5.53
C ALA A 370 -8.51 23.39 5.51
N ARG A 371 -7.68 24.42 5.65
CA ARG A 371 -8.13 25.83 5.56
C ARG A 371 -8.71 26.17 4.20
N TYR A 372 -8.08 25.69 3.14
CA TYR A 372 -8.54 25.91 1.77
C TYR A 372 -9.93 25.33 1.53
N PHE A 373 -10.25 24.15 2.04
CA PHE A 373 -11.56 23.50 1.89
C PHE A 373 -12.57 23.88 2.99
N GLY A 374 -12.18 24.65 3.99
CA GLY A 374 -13.09 25.12 5.03
C GLY A 374 -13.24 24.19 6.24
N TYR A 375 -12.29 23.29 6.47
CA TYR A 375 -12.26 22.49 7.71
C TYR A 375 -11.85 23.37 8.89
N GLN A 376 -12.81 24.10 9.43
CA GLN A 376 -12.62 24.99 10.57
C GLN A 376 -13.81 24.84 11.52
N SER A 377 -13.52 24.58 12.79
CA SER A 377 -14.54 24.49 13.84
C SER A 377 -13.88 24.76 15.19
N PRO A 378 -14.58 25.38 16.14
CA PRO A 378 -14.09 25.50 17.53
C PRO A 378 -14.11 24.15 18.28
N HIS A 379 -14.72 23.12 17.69
CA HIS A 379 -14.94 21.83 18.32
C HIS A 379 -13.89 20.77 17.99
N TYR A 380 -12.92 21.08 17.10
CA TYR A 380 -11.82 20.18 16.80
C TYR A 380 -10.54 20.94 16.42
N ARG A 381 -9.42 20.27 16.54
CA ARG A 381 -8.13 20.70 15.97
C ARG A 381 -7.74 19.82 14.80
N ILE A 382 -7.05 20.41 13.81
CA ILE A 382 -6.46 19.67 12.70
C ILE A 382 -5.07 19.17 13.09
N VAL A 383 -4.75 17.94 12.72
CA VAL A 383 -3.43 17.33 12.98
C VAL A 383 -2.88 16.68 11.70
N ASP A 384 -1.65 17.01 11.36
CA ASP A 384 -0.89 16.36 10.29
C ASP A 384 -0.20 15.10 10.81
N THR A 385 -0.77 13.93 10.51
CA THR A 385 -0.18 12.65 10.92
C THR A 385 1.15 12.36 10.26
N THR A 386 1.50 13.04 9.17
CA THR A 386 2.80 12.89 8.51
C THR A 386 3.93 13.51 9.33
N GLU A 387 3.67 14.60 10.03
CA GLU A 387 4.68 15.28 10.87
C GLU A 387 4.92 14.59 12.21
N GLU A 388 3.96 13.79 12.67
CA GLU A 388 4.03 13.11 13.98
C GLU A 388 4.20 11.59 13.90
N GLN A 389 4.74 11.08 12.79
CA GLN A 389 4.96 9.65 12.61
C GLN A 389 5.94 9.11 13.64
N ILE A 390 5.54 8.01 14.29
CA ILE A 390 6.37 7.25 15.20
C ILE A 390 6.50 5.80 14.73
N ALA A 391 7.64 5.19 14.96
CA ALA A 391 7.82 3.77 14.73
C ALA A 391 7.01 2.95 15.74
N HIS A 392 6.42 1.86 15.27
CA HIS A 392 5.66 0.94 16.11
C HIS A 392 5.95 -0.51 15.70
N GLU A 393 6.14 -1.37 16.70
CA GLU A 393 6.27 -2.80 16.51
C GLU A 393 4.89 -3.44 16.47
N TYR A 394 4.53 -3.98 15.31
CA TYR A 394 3.23 -4.60 15.09
C TYR A 394 3.27 -6.10 15.41
N PHE A 395 2.18 -6.62 15.94
CA PHE A 395 2.06 -8.06 16.21
C PHE A 395 2.00 -8.91 14.95
N ARG A 396 1.49 -8.38 13.84
CA ARG A 396 1.35 -9.09 12.56
C ARG A 396 1.76 -8.18 11.41
N GLY A 397 2.20 -8.79 10.34
CA GLY A 397 2.60 -8.06 9.15
C GLY A 397 4.08 -7.69 9.18
N MET A 398 4.43 -6.52 8.70
CA MET A 398 5.77 -5.96 8.84
C MET A 398 6.03 -5.69 10.32
N ALA A 399 7.18 -6.09 10.84
CA ALA A 399 7.43 -6.02 12.27
C ALA A 399 7.44 -4.58 12.79
N VAL A 400 8.14 -3.69 12.10
CA VAL A 400 8.19 -2.26 12.44
C VAL A 400 7.66 -1.44 11.29
N TYR A 401 6.68 -0.60 11.56
CA TYR A 401 6.12 0.33 10.61
C TYR A 401 5.66 1.61 11.32
N GLY A 402 5.45 2.69 10.57
CA GLY A 402 5.01 3.95 11.16
C GLY A 402 3.52 3.99 11.48
N VAL A 403 3.18 4.86 12.42
CA VAL A 403 1.81 5.25 12.74
C VAL A 403 1.80 6.69 13.24
N GLY A 404 0.80 7.49 12.86
CA GLY A 404 0.59 8.82 13.43
C GLY A 404 0.32 8.73 14.94
N LYS A 405 1.08 9.52 15.70
CA LYS A 405 1.01 9.50 17.16
C LYS A 405 -0.40 9.76 17.68
N THR A 406 -1.08 10.79 17.18
CA THR A 406 -2.45 11.14 17.57
C THR A 406 -3.42 9.99 17.33
N TRP A 407 -3.32 9.28 16.19
CA TRP A 407 -4.17 8.12 15.90
C TRP A 407 -3.89 6.94 16.85
N LYS A 408 -2.61 6.67 17.11
CA LYS A 408 -2.20 5.60 18.02
C LYS A 408 -2.69 5.85 19.45
N GLU A 409 -2.54 7.08 19.96
CA GLU A 409 -2.86 7.46 21.33
C GLU A 409 -4.34 7.81 21.53
N ALA A 410 -5.15 7.78 20.46
CA ALA A 410 -6.58 8.04 20.56
C ALA A 410 -7.29 7.03 21.45
N ASP A 411 -8.16 7.51 22.32
CA ASP A 411 -9.06 6.66 23.10
C ASP A 411 -10.19 6.12 22.21
N PHE A 412 -10.77 6.94 21.35
CA PHE A 412 -11.83 6.53 20.44
C PHE A 412 -11.53 7.01 19.01
N ARG A 413 -11.53 6.09 18.05
CA ARG A 413 -11.17 6.34 16.64
C ARG A 413 -12.38 6.25 15.74
N ILE A 414 -12.59 7.28 14.93
CA ILE A 414 -13.64 7.32 13.91
C ILE A 414 -12.97 7.45 12.55
N THR A 415 -13.29 6.55 11.61
CA THR A 415 -12.98 6.76 10.19
C THR A 415 -14.18 7.40 9.51
N PHE A 416 -13.98 8.53 8.83
CA PHE A 416 -15.02 9.25 8.11
C PHE A 416 -14.56 9.48 6.66
N GLY A 417 -14.78 8.48 5.81
CA GLY A 417 -14.35 8.48 4.42
C GLY A 417 -15.31 9.19 3.48
N LYS A 418 -14.86 9.36 2.23
CA LYS A 418 -15.66 9.82 1.07
C LYS A 418 -15.79 8.70 0.07
N LEU A 419 -17.01 8.40 -0.40
CA LEU A 419 -17.23 7.42 -1.45
C LEU A 419 -16.56 7.86 -2.76
N ARG A 420 -15.65 7.02 -3.27
CA ARG A 420 -14.95 7.22 -4.55
C ARG A 420 -14.66 5.89 -5.20
N SER A 421 -14.75 5.78 -6.52
CA SER A 421 -14.31 4.57 -7.22
C SER A 421 -12.79 4.40 -7.14
N HIS A 422 -12.33 3.15 -7.16
CA HIS A 422 -10.91 2.82 -7.12
C HIS A 422 -10.62 1.60 -8.01
N PRO A 423 -9.53 1.59 -8.80
CA PRO A 423 -9.24 0.52 -9.77
C PRO A 423 -9.12 -0.89 -9.17
N SER A 424 -8.54 -1.04 -7.98
CA SER A 424 -8.30 -2.34 -7.36
C SER A 424 -9.19 -2.61 -6.15
N HIS A 425 -9.58 -1.55 -5.42
CA HIS A 425 -10.49 -1.70 -4.27
C HIS A 425 -11.96 -1.64 -4.67
N MET A 426 -12.30 -1.49 -5.95
CA MET A 426 -13.61 -1.15 -6.49
C MET A 426 -14.08 0.24 -6.05
N ALA A 427 -14.04 0.51 -4.75
CA ALA A 427 -14.24 1.83 -4.17
C ALA A 427 -13.29 2.07 -3.00
N TYR A 428 -12.93 3.33 -2.77
CA TYR A 428 -12.14 3.75 -1.62
C TYR A 428 -13.10 4.18 -0.51
N LEU A 429 -13.16 3.40 0.55
CA LEU A 429 -14.17 3.47 1.60
C LEU A 429 -13.54 3.60 2.99
N ALA A 430 -14.23 3.16 4.03
CA ALA A 430 -13.81 3.31 5.41
C ALA A 430 -12.50 2.57 5.75
N LEU A 431 -12.32 1.34 5.26
CA LEU A 431 -11.08 0.56 5.49
C LEU A 431 -9.88 1.24 4.82
N GLY A 432 -10.02 1.65 3.57
CA GLY A 432 -8.96 2.33 2.82
C GLY A 432 -8.59 3.68 3.42
N ASN A 433 -9.55 4.38 3.99
CA ASN A 433 -9.34 5.70 4.56
C ASN A 433 -8.28 5.73 5.68
N VAL A 434 -8.09 4.63 6.41
CA VAL A 434 -7.08 4.51 7.48
C VAL A 434 -5.65 4.53 6.94
N GLU A 435 -5.41 4.25 5.65
CA GLU A 435 -4.07 4.31 5.05
C GLU A 435 -3.35 5.64 5.33
N GLY A 436 -4.09 6.75 5.37
CA GLY A 436 -3.52 8.08 5.61
C GLY A 436 -2.82 8.28 6.95
N VAL A 437 -3.09 7.46 7.95
CA VAL A 437 -2.46 7.58 9.27
C VAL A 437 -1.18 6.76 9.42
N GLY A 438 -0.86 5.90 8.45
CA GLY A 438 0.38 5.12 8.43
C GLY A 438 1.57 5.94 7.96
N ALA A 439 2.79 5.47 8.27
CA ALA A 439 4.02 6.08 7.80
C ALA A 439 4.05 6.14 6.27
N ARG A 440 4.52 7.27 5.78
CA ARG A 440 4.74 7.49 4.36
C ARG A 440 6.19 7.90 4.18
N CYS A 441 6.99 7.10 3.46
CA CYS A 441 8.33 7.52 3.05
C CYS A 441 8.26 8.51 1.91
N HIS A 442 9.25 9.36 1.69
CA HIS A 442 9.08 10.52 0.81
C HIS A 442 9.42 10.28 -0.66
N ASP A 443 10.34 9.37 -1.02
CA ASP A 443 10.89 9.36 -2.38
C ASP A 443 10.60 8.13 -3.22
N PHE A 444 10.34 6.97 -2.62
CA PHE A 444 10.15 5.69 -3.33
C PHE A 444 8.79 5.04 -3.10
N ILE A 445 8.00 5.70 -2.41
CA ILE A 445 6.75 5.33 -1.81
C ILE A 445 5.81 4.60 -2.72
N PHE A 446 5.74 5.04 -3.95
CA PHE A 446 4.67 4.58 -4.80
C PHE A 446 4.83 3.11 -5.14
N THR A 447 6.05 2.66 -5.37
CA THR A 447 6.35 1.27 -5.71
C THR A 447 6.40 0.39 -4.46
N GLU A 448 7.00 0.87 -3.40
CA GLU A 448 7.07 0.21 -2.10
C GLU A 448 5.67 -0.01 -1.49
N ARG A 449 4.82 1.03 -1.54
CA ARG A 449 3.44 0.92 -1.05
C ARG A 449 2.56 0.01 -1.86
N GLN A 450 2.77 -0.12 -3.15
CA GLN A 450 2.01 -1.06 -3.96
C GLN A 450 2.29 -2.51 -3.55
N ALA A 451 3.54 -2.86 -3.21
CA ALA A 451 3.90 -4.21 -2.77
C ALA A 451 3.31 -4.56 -1.39
N HIS A 452 3.28 -3.61 -0.45
CA HIS A 452 2.89 -3.87 0.95
C HIS A 452 1.67 -3.08 1.43
N ARG A 453 1.01 -2.36 0.55
CA ARG A 453 -0.09 -1.46 0.89
C ARG A 453 -1.20 -2.13 1.69
N LEU A 454 -1.69 -3.27 1.23
CA LEU A 454 -2.75 -4.00 1.93
C LEU A 454 -2.27 -4.50 3.29
N THR A 455 -1.04 -5.01 3.36
CA THR A 455 -0.46 -5.43 4.65
C THR A 455 -0.37 -4.26 5.63
N ALA A 456 0.11 -3.09 5.19
CA ALA A 456 0.20 -1.90 6.03
C ALA A 456 -1.17 -1.43 6.54
N ILE A 457 -2.19 -1.44 5.67
CA ILE A 457 -3.56 -1.10 6.08
C ILE A 457 -4.09 -2.13 7.09
N MET A 458 -3.89 -3.44 6.83
CA MET A 458 -4.35 -4.48 7.75
C MET A 458 -3.67 -4.40 9.11
N MET A 459 -2.38 -4.06 9.18
CA MET A 459 -1.65 -3.85 10.43
C MET A 459 -2.25 -2.70 11.24
N LEU A 460 -2.53 -1.57 10.59
CA LEU A 460 -3.17 -0.41 11.23
C LEU A 460 -4.57 -0.76 11.75
N LEU A 461 -5.36 -1.48 10.94
CA LEU A 461 -6.70 -1.91 11.31
C LEU A 461 -6.70 -2.97 12.42
N ASP A 462 -5.65 -3.78 12.54
CA ASP A 462 -5.54 -4.82 13.56
C ASP A 462 -5.26 -4.24 14.95
N GLU A 463 -4.30 -3.32 15.06
CA GLU A 463 -3.87 -2.78 16.35
C GLU A 463 -4.48 -1.43 16.71
N PHE A 464 -4.83 -0.64 15.70
CA PHE A 464 -5.44 0.69 15.87
C PHE A 464 -6.74 0.81 15.07
N PRO A 465 -7.69 -0.13 15.24
CA PRO A 465 -8.93 -0.13 14.48
C PRO A 465 -9.76 1.13 14.74
N PRO A 466 -10.52 1.60 13.75
CA PRO A 466 -11.61 2.52 14.02
C PRO A 466 -12.68 1.81 14.88
N HIS A 467 -13.15 2.48 15.91
CA HIS A 467 -14.25 1.99 16.76
C HIS A 467 -15.61 2.32 16.15
N PHE A 468 -15.61 3.27 15.21
CA PHE A 468 -16.79 3.67 14.47
C PHE A 468 -16.42 4.13 13.06
N ALA A 469 -17.26 3.81 12.10
CA ALA A 469 -17.08 4.16 10.70
C ALA A 469 -18.26 4.97 10.17
N LEU A 470 -17.94 6.04 9.46
CA LEU A 470 -18.87 6.90 8.73
C LEU A 470 -18.42 7.00 7.27
N LEU A 471 -19.36 7.11 6.34
CA LEU A 471 -19.05 7.36 4.94
C LEU A 471 -19.98 8.44 4.36
N ASP A 472 -19.36 9.45 3.77
CA ASP A 472 -20.03 10.48 3.00
C ASP A 472 -20.17 10.01 1.55
N ALA A 473 -21.40 9.74 1.15
CA ALA A 473 -21.84 9.45 -0.21
C ALA A 473 -23.04 10.31 -0.58
N TYR A 474 -23.16 11.52 0.01
CA TYR A 474 -24.36 12.33 -0.18
C TYR A 474 -24.29 13.17 -1.44
N ASP A 475 -23.46 14.19 -1.43
CA ASP A 475 -23.24 15.08 -2.57
C ASP A 475 -21.89 14.78 -3.22
N SER A 476 -21.78 14.99 -4.53
CA SER A 476 -20.49 15.04 -5.23
C SER A 476 -19.56 13.88 -4.92
N ALA A 477 -19.95 12.64 -5.23
CA ALA A 477 -19.12 11.45 -5.11
C ALA A 477 -18.49 11.08 -6.46
N ALA A 478 -17.17 10.83 -6.48
CA ALA A 478 -16.45 10.56 -7.72
C ALA A 478 -16.58 9.09 -8.13
N ASP A 479 -17.37 8.84 -9.17
CA ASP A 479 -17.48 7.55 -9.85
C ASP A 479 -16.50 7.42 -11.04
N GLY A 480 -16.64 6.39 -11.87
CA GLY A 480 -15.80 6.14 -13.04
C GLY A 480 -14.61 5.23 -12.78
N LEU A 481 -13.67 5.18 -13.73
CA LEU A 481 -12.55 4.22 -13.71
C LEU A 481 -11.53 4.49 -12.61
N ILE A 482 -11.29 5.75 -12.28
CA ILE A 482 -10.28 6.21 -11.31
C ILE A 482 -10.82 7.36 -10.45
N GLY A 483 -12.05 7.27 -9.99
CA GLY A 483 -12.72 8.31 -9.21
C GLY A 483 -11.97 8.74 -7.95
N VAL A 484 -11.05 7.91 -7.44
CA VAL A 484 -10.12 8.29 -6.37
C VAL A 484 -9.37 9.59 -6.64
N MET A 485 -9.20 9.96 -7.92
CA MET A 485 -8.56 11.20 -8.37
C MET A 485 -9.56 12.32 -8.71
N GLY A 486 -10.84 12.11 -8.47
CA GLY A 486 -11.92 13.00 -8.85
C GLY A 486 -12.56 12.67 -10.19
N CYS A 487 -13.66 13.32 -10.49
CA CYS A 487 -14.31 13.19 -11.80
C CYS A 487 -14.96 14.52 -12.23
N SER A 488 -15.18 14.67 -13.55
CA SER A 488 -15.74 15.89 -14.11
C SER A 488 -17.25 16.03 -13.92
N LYS A 489 -17.93 14.93 -13.62
CA LYS A 489 -19.39 14.84 -13.41
C LYS A 489 -19.68 13.91 -12.24
N PRO A 490 -19.43 14.36 -11.00
CA PRO A 490 -19.65 13.54 -9.83
C PRO A 490 -21.12 13.15 -9.67
N ARG A 491 -21.34 12.02 -9.03
CA ARG A 491 -22.67 11.55 -8.66
C ARG A 491 -23.10 12.14 -7.32
N SER A 492 -24.41 12.15 -7.11
CA SER A 492 -25.02 12.49 -5.82
C SER A 492 -25.92 11.31 -5.40
N PRO A 493 -25.34 10.28 -4.77
CA PRO A 493 -26.12 9.12 -4.33
C PRO A 493 -27.14 9.44 -3.23
N HIS A 494 -26.99 10.59 -2.56
CA HIS A 494 -27.79 11.02 -1.41
C HIS A 494 -27.85 9.96 -0.30
N ARG A 495 -26.70 9.35 0.01
CA ARG A 495 -26.54 8.33 1.05
C ARG A 495 -25.50 8.74 2.08
N LEU A 496 -25.79 8.44 3.34
CA LEU A 496 -24.85 8.51 4.46
C LEU A 496 -24.86 7.16 5.16
N TYR A 497 -23.69 6.66 5.51
CA TYR A 497 -23.54 5.35 6.13
C TYR A 497 -22.86 5.48 7.49
N ALA A 498 -23.25 4.62 8.43
CA ALA A 498 -22.65 4.53 9.77
C ALA A 498 -22.64 3.08 10.28
N SER A 499 -21.59 2.67 10.94
CA SER A 499 -21.48 1.37 11.59
C SER A 499 -20.38 1.36 12.66
N ALA A 500 -20.53 0.54 13.67
CA ALA A 500 -19.45 0.19 14.59
C ALA A 500 -18.47 -0.86 14.00
N ASP A 501 -18.74 -1.36 12.77
CA ASP A 501 -17.88 -2.28 12.03
C ASP A 501 -17.59 -1.74 10.63
N ALA A 502 -16.36 -1.26 10.42
CA ALA A 502 -15.94 -0.68 9.14
C ALA A 502 -15.92 -1.72 8.00
N LEU A 503 -15.68 -3.00 8.28
CA LEU A 503 -15.74 -4.07 7.27
C LEU A 503 -17.18 -4.33 6.84
N ALA A 504 -18.12 -4.34 7.78
CA ALA A 504 -19.54 -4.45 7.49
C ALA A 504 -20.03 -3.27 6.63
N LEU A 505 -19.61 -2.04 7.00
CA LEU A 505 -19.94 -0.82 6.24
C LEU A 505 -19.44 -0.91 4.81
N ASP A 506 -18.16 -1.22 4.59
CA ASP A 506 -17.58 -1.32 3.25
C ASP A 506 -18.27 -2.41 2.41
N THR A 507 -18.62 -3.55 3.04
CA THR A 507 -19.36 -4.64 2.39
C THR A 507 -20.75 -4.19 1.89
N VAL A 508 -21.48 -3.44 2.70
CA VAL A 508 -22.81 -2.92 2.32
C VAL A 508 -22.69 -1.87 1.22
N VAL A 509 -21.76 -0.94 1.35
CA VAL A 509 -21.55 0.11 0.35
C VAL A 509 -21.18 -0.49 -1.01
N LEU A 510 -20.30 -1.49 -1.05
CA LEU A 510 -19.93 -2.17 -2.30
C LEU A 510 -21.16 -2.81 -2.97
N ARG A 511 -22.06 -3.45 -2.21
CA ARG A 511 -23.32 -3.96 -2.76
C ARG A 511 -24.20 -2.84 -3.31
N HIS A 512 -24.34 -1.74 -2.58
CA HIS A 512 -25.18 -0.61 -2.99
C HIS A 512 -24.68 0.05 -4.29
N ILE A 513 -23.37 0.05 -4.53
CA ILE A 513 -22.81 0.57 -5.79
C ILE A 513 -22.70 -0.48 -6.90
N GLY A 514 -23.26 -1.67 -6.74
CA GLY A 514 -23.41 -2.69 -7.78
C GLY A 514 -22.30 -3.75 -7.83
N VAL A 515 -21.39 -3.81 -6.85
CA VAL A 515 -20.40 -4.89 -6.77
C VAL A 515 -21.08 -6.18 -6.32
N VAL A 516 -21.12 -7.18 -7.21
CA VAL A 516 -21.83 -8.44 -6.99
C VAL A 516 -21.24 -9.22 -5.81
N ASN A 517 -19.91 -9.31 -5.75
CA ASN A 517 -19.20 -9.94 -4.66
C ASN A 517 -18.27 -8.93 -4.00
N PRO A 518 -18.55 -8.45 -2.78
CA PRO A 518 -17.69 -7.49 -2.08
C PRO A 518 -16.24 -7.94 -1.91
N ARG A 519 -15.96 -9.26 -1.97
CA ARG A 519 -14.60 -9.80 -1.94
C ARG A 519 -13.82 -9.60 -3.24
N ASP A 520 -14.45 -9.12 -4.31
CA ASP A 520 -13.73 -8.69 -5.51
C ASP A 520 -12.92 -7.39 -5.23
N SER A 521 -13.27 -6.65 -4.18
CA SER A 521 -12.43 -5.62 -3.61
C SER A 521 -11.24 -6.25 -2.88
N ASP A 522 -10.02 -5.92 -3.32
CA ASP A 522 -8.78 -6.47 -2.73
C ASP A 522 -8.63 -6.13 -1.24
N ILE A 523 -9.05 -4.94 -0.80
CA ILE A 523 -8.99 -4.53 0.60
C ILE A 523 -10.00 -5.29 1.47
N VAL A 524 -11.24 -5.48 1.00
CA VAL A 524 -12.26 -6.27 1.71
C VAL A 524 -11.84 -7.73 1.78
N ASN A 525 -11.32 -8.28 0.69
CA ASN A 525 -10.80 -9.64 0.68
C ASN A 525 -9.62 -9.83 1.64
N ALA A 526 -8.69 -8.88 1.66
CA ALA A 526 -7.57 -8.88 2.61
C ALA A 526 -8.06 -8.81 4.05
N ALA A 527 -9.03 -7.96 4.36
CA ALA A 527 -9.62 -7.85 5.70
C ALA A 527 -10.33 -9.14 6.14
N CYS A 528 -11.11 -9.76 5.25
CA CYS A 528 -11.75 -11.05 5.52
C CYS A 528 -10.71 -12.13 5.86
N HIS A 529 -9.61 -12.22 5.11
CA HIS A 529 -8.54 -13.16 5.41
C HIS A 529 -7.79 -12.82 6.69
N TRP A 530 -7.51 -11.53 6.91
CA TRP A 530 -6.73 -11.09 8.06
C TRP A 530 -7.47 -11.28 9.39
N PHE A 531 -8.75 -10.94 9.43
CA PHE A 531 -9.58 -11.03 10.63
C PHE A 531 -10.32 -12.35 10.76
N GLY A 532 -10.26 -13.22 9.76
CA GLY A 532 -10.97 -14.50 9.76
C GLY A 532 -12.49 -14.36 9.65
N SER A 533 -12.96 -13.21 9.18
CA SER A 533 -14.37 -12.95 8.95
C SER A 533 -14.83 -13.68 7.68
N THR A 534 -15.91 -14.43 7.77
CA THR A 534 -16.71 -14.72 6.60
C THR A 534 -17.54 -13.46 6.37
N ALA A 535 -17.33 -12.78 5.24
CA ALA A 535 -18.19 -11.64 4.87
C ALA A 535 -19.64 -12.16 4.75
N GLY A 536 -20.32 -12.28 5.89
CA GLY A 536 -21.75 -12.49 5.95
C GLY A 536 -22.46 -11.28 5.32
N GLN A 537 -23.75 -11.39 5.13
CA GLN A 537 -24.53 -10.20 4.75
C GLN A 537 -24.78 -9.40 6.05
N PRO A 538 -24.13 -8.24 6.24
CA PRO A 538 -24.41 -7.41 7.40
C PRO A 538 -25.88 -6.98 7.41
N GLU A 539 -26.45 -6.84 8.60
CA GLU A 539 -27.79 -6.26 8.76
C GLU A 539 -27.75 -4.79 8.30
N VAL A 540 -28.69 -4.40 7.44
CA VAL A 540 -28.87 -3.02 7.01
C VAL A 540 -30.08 -2.42 7.71
N ARG A 541 -29.91 -1.24 8.28
CA ARG A 541 -30.98 -0.46 8.88
C ARG A 541 -31.16 0.84 8.12
N GLY A 542 -32.31 1.04 7.53
CA GLY A 542 -32.63 2.16 6.64
C GLY A 542 -32.67 1.75 5.17
N ALA A 543 -32.15 2.59 4.28
CA ALA A 543 -32.22 2.35 2.84
C ALA A 543 -31.23 1.24 2.41
N ASP A 544 -31.74 0.16 1.76
CA ASP A 544 -30.93 -0.99 1.28
C ASP A 544 -31.02 -1.15 -0.25
N GLU A 545 -31.47 -0.14 -0.97
CA GLU A 545 -31.56 -0.17 -2.42
C GLU A 545 -30.24 0.25 -3.06
N PRO A 546 -29.88 -0.35 -4.21
CA PRO A 546 -28.73 0.08 -5.00
C PRO A 546 -28.82 1.56 -5.42
N VAL A 547 -27.68 2.21 -5.53
CA VAL A 547 -27.54 3.58 -6.02
C VAL A 547 -27.00 3.60 -7.45
N ALA A 548 -27.35 4.62 -8.21
CA ALA A 548 -26.79 4.82 -9.53
C ALA A 548 -25.30 5.17 -9.42
N TRP A 549 -24.44 4.26 -9.85
CA TRP A 549 -23.00 4.38 -9.77
C TRP A 549 -22.35 3.84 -11.03
N HIS A 550 -21.24 4.42 -11.44
CA HIS A 550 -20.44 3.91 -12.54
C HIS A 550 -19.05 3.55 -12.00
N GLY A 551 -18.76 2.26 -11.97
CA GLY A 551 -17.52 1.74 -11.39
C GLY A 551 -16.61 1.06 -12.42
N PRO A 552 -15.36 0.75 -12.03
CA PRO A 552 -14.44 0.01 -12.89
C PRO A 552 -14.87 -1.45 -13.15
N TYR A 553 -15.97 -1.89 -12.57
CA TYR A 553 -16.52 -3.26 -12.63
C TYR A 553 -17.85 -3.36 -13.42
N ASP A 554 -18.35 -2.25 -13.97
CA ASP A 554 -19.66 -2.23 -14.66
C ASP A 554 -19.65 -3.10 -15.93
N ASP A 555 -18.55 -3.15 -16.62
CA ASP A 555 -18.34 -3.98 -17.78
C ASP A 555 -16.86 -4.36 -17.94
N GLU A 556 -16.60 -5.36 -18.77
CA GLU A 556 -15.26 -5.91 -18.96
C GLU A 556 -14.27 -4.89 -19.56
N LEU A 557 -14.76 -3.99 -20.42
CA LEU A 557 -13.92 -2.94 -21.01
C LEU A 557 -13.57 -1.90 -19.95
N SER A 558 -14.49 -1.51 -19.09
CA SER A 558 -14.26 -0.60 -17.97
C SER A 558 -13.24 -1.19 -16.98
N ALA A 559 -13.38 -2.46 -16.63
CA ALA A 559 -12.42 -3.16 -15.77
C ALA A 559 -11.02 -3.20 -16.41
N PHE A 560 -10.92 -3.51 -17.70
CA PHE A 560 -9.67 -3.50 -18.44
C PHE A 560 -9.04 -2.11 -18.50
N LEU A 561 -9.81 -1.09 -18.88
CA LEU A 561 -9.32 0.29 -18.95
C LEU A 561 -8.90 0.84 -17.58
N SER A 562 -9.62 0.50 -16.53
CA SER A 562 -9.27 0.87 -15.17
C SER A 562 -7.93 0.24 -14.75
N LEU A 563 -7.76 -1.05 -14.99
CA LEU A 563 -6.50 -1.75 -14.75
C LEU A 563 -5.36 -1.17 -15.58
N MET A 564 -5.60 -0.81 -16.85
CA MET A 564 -4.61 -0.15 -17.72
C MET A 564 -4.25 1.25 -17.24
N SER A 565 -5.20 1.98 -16.66
CA SER A 565 -4.95 3.31 -16.13
C SER A 565 -4.04 3.29 -14.90
N PHE A 566 -4.06 2.23 -14.13
CA PHE A 566 -3.31 2.11 -12.88
C PHE A 566 -1.77 2.16 -13.07
N PRO A 567 -1.14 1.40 -13.99
CA PRO A 567 0.28 1.55 -14.27
C PRO A 567 0.65 2.94 -14.79
N VAL A 568 -0.21 3.54 -15.61
CA VAL A 568 -0.02 4.91 -16.11
C VAL A 568 -0.09 5.90 -14.96
N TYR A 569 -1.04 5.73 -14.07
CA TYR A 569 -1.18 6.49 -12.83
C TYR A 569 0.06 6.33 -11.94
N VAL A 570 0.55 5.11 -11.71
CA VAL A 570 1.79 4.83 -10.96
C VAL A 570 3.01 5.51 -11.57
N LEU A 571 3.19 5.38 -12.88
CA LEU A 571 4.32 6.00 -13.59
C LEU A 571 4.25 7.53 -13.60
N ALA A 572 3.04 8.06 -13.64
CA ALA A 572 2.79 9.47 -13.65
C ALA A 572 2.90 10.11 -12.26
N SER A 573 2.59 9.38 -11.21
CA SER A 573 2.58 9.86 -9.83
C SER A 573 3.94 10.35 -9.34
N GLY A 574 5.03 9.77 -9.82
CA GLY A 574 6.39 10.24 -9.52
C GLY A 574 6.76 11.60 -10.12
N ARG A 575 5.84 12.28 -10.84
CA ARG A 575 6.12 13.55 -11.54
C ARG A 575 5.00 14.59 -11.41
N GLY A 576 4.20 14.51 -10.39
CA GLY A 576 3.08 15.41 -10.15
C GLY A 576 1.73 14.83 -10.53
N ALA A 577 0.66 15.48 -10.12
CA ALA A 577 -0.70 15.01 -10.30
C ALA A 577 -1.14 15.08 -11.78
N LEU A 578 -0.69 14.12 -12.57
CA LEU A 578 -1.01 14.04 -14.01
C LEU A 578 -2.50 13.87 -14.27
N PHE A 579 -3.22 13.30 -13.32
CA PHE A 579 -4.61 12.90 -13.48
C PHE A 579 -5.61 13.68 -12.65
N VAL A 580 -5.17 14.70 -11.91
CA VAL A 580 -6.11 15.54 -11.16
C VAL A 580 -7.01 16.29 -12.15
N PRO A 581 -8.33 16.06 -12.14
CA PRO A 581 -9.25 16.68 -13.10
C PRO A 581 -9.32 18.18 -12.95
N ALA A 582 -9.36 18.65 -11.71
CA ALA A 582 -9.39 20.06 -11.37
C ALA A 582 -8.22 20.41 -10.45
N MET A 583 -7.58 21.55 -10.70
CA MET A 583 -6.49 22.06 -9.89
C MET A 583 -6.51 23.59 -9.86
N ASP A 584 -6.58 24.13 -8.66
CA ASP A 584 -6.36 25.55 -8.42
C ASP A 584 -4.86 25.86 -8.33
N LYS A 585 -4.28 26.27 -9.45
CA LYS A 585 -2.85 26.61 -9.54
C LYS A 585 -2.46 27.87 -8.76
N ASN A 586 -3.40 28.70 -8.37
CA ASN A 586 -3.16 29.88 -7.55
C ASN A 586 -3.03 29.50 -6.08
N ALA A 587 -3.86 28.58 -5.62
CA ALA A 587 -3.78 28.06 -4.26
C ALA A 587 -2.59 27.10 -4.09
N PHE A 588 -2.35 26.23 -5.08
CA PHE A 588 -1.33 25.18 -5.07
C PHE A 588 -0.38 25.31 -6.26
N PRO A 589 0.50 26.32 -6.29
CA PRO A 589 1.44 26.49 -7.39
C PRO A 589 2.45 25.33 -7.42
N PRO A 590 2.78 24.79 -8.62
CA PRO A 590 3.73 23.70 -8.75
C PRO A 590 5.14 24.15 -8.39
N VAL A 591 5.90 23.29 -7.69
CA VAL A 591 7.30 23.53 -7.29
C VAL A 591 8.21 23.59 -8.53
N GLY A 592 7.92 22.83 -9.57
CA GLY A 592 8.72 22.76 -10.79
C GLY A 592 7.93 23.10 -12.06
N ARG A 593 8.62 23.50 -13.11
CA ARG A 593 8.01 23.75 -14.41
C ARG A 593 7.75 22.42 -15.12
N GLU A 594 6.53 22.22 -15.57
CA GLU A 594 6.14 21.06 -16.39
C GLU A 594 6.73 21.19 -17.81
N GLY A 595 7.49 20.17 -18.24
CA GLY A 595 8.02 20.13 -19.60
C GLY A 595 6.92 19.88 -20.64
N LEU A 596 7.15 20.28 -21.90
CA LEU A 596 6.17 20.14 -23.00
C LEU A 596 5.71 18.70 -23.22
N ALA A 597 6.64 17.74 -23.17
CA ALA A 597 6.31 16.32 -23.32
C ALA A 597 5.37 15.80 -22.21
N LEU A 598 5.66 16.18 -20.95
CA LEU A 598 4.83 15.79 -19.80
C LEU A 598 3.43 16.44 -19.88
N ARG A 599 3.36 17.68 -20.33
CA ARG A 599 2.09 18.38 -20.56
C ARG A 599 1.24 17.69 -21.64
N PHE A 600 1.88 17.27 -22.72
CA PHE A 600 1.21 16.50 -23.78
C PHE A 600 0.67 15.17 -23.24
N CYS A 601 1.51 14.38 -22.55
CA CYS A 601 1.09 13.11 -21.94
C CYS A 601 -0.08 13.31 -20.96
N ARG A 602 -0.01 14.33 -20.10
CA ARG A 602 -1.09 14.65 -19.16
C ARG A 602 -2.40 14.99 -19.86
N ARG A 603 -2.36 15.86 -20.89
CA ARG A 603 -3.55 16.22 -21.66
C ARG A 603 -4.16 15.03 -22.37
N THR A 604 -3.34 14.17 -22.96
CA THR A 604 -3.79 12.94 -23.61
C THR A 604 -4.43 11.98 -22.61
N ALA A 605 -3.80 11.77 -21.46
CA ALA A 605 -4.33 10.92 -20.40
C ALA A 605 -5.65 11.46 -19.83
N GLN A 606 -5.75 12.77 -19.59
CA GLN A 606 -6.99 13.42 -19.15
C GLN A 606 -8.11 13.27 -20.18
N LEU A 607 -7.79 13.38 -21.46
CA LEU A 607 -8.75 13.20 -22.55
C LEU A 607 -9.27 11.76 -22.61
N VAL A 608 -8.33 10.79 -22.59
CA VAL A 608 -8.66 9.35 -22.71
C VAL A 608 -9.44 8.85 -21.50
N LEU A 609 -9.12 9.33 -20.30
CA LEU A 609 -9.76 8.92 -19.04
C LEU A 609 -10.98 9.76 -18.68
N GLY A 610 -11.37 10.73 -19.52
CA GLY A 610 -12.51 11.60 -19.25
C GLY A 610 -12.30 12.59 -18.10
N LEU A 611 -11.07 12.82 -17.68
CA LEU A 611 -10.70 13.69 -16.58
C LEU A 611 -10.58 15.15 -17.06
N HIS A 612 -11.68 15.79 -17.32
CA HIS A 612 -11.70 17.20 -17.67
C HIS A 612 -11.95 18.06 -16.43
N PRO A 613 -11.29 19.23 -16.31
CA PRO A 613 -11.63 20.16 -15.23
C PRO A 613 -13.14 20.50 -15.31
N PRO A 614 -13.83 20.60 -14.15
CA PRO A 614 -15.21 21.09 -14.13
C PRO A 614 -15.29 22.45 -14.80
N LYS A 615 -16.31 22.66 -15.62
CA LYS A 615 -16.54 23.96 -16.33
C LYS A 615 -16.86 25.06 -15.34
#